data_c3bc59d3426ac7789adcb5430ad10250
#
_entry.id   c3bc59d3426ac7789adcb5430ad10250
#
_cell.length_a   1.000
_cell.length_b   1.000
_cell.length_c   1.000
_cell.angle_alpha   90.00
_cell.angle_beta   90.00
_cell.angle_gamma   90.00
#
_symmetry.space_group_name_H-M   'P 1'
#
loop_
_entity.id
_entity.type
_entity.pdbx_description
1 polymer ?
#
loop_
_entity_poly.entity_id
_entity_poly.type
_entity_poly.pdbx_seq_one_letter_code
_entity_poly.pdbx_strand_id
1 'polypeptide(L)'
;MRIAIVSDVHGNLPALEAVLDDLDEVRPGMVVHGGDLALGGPHPVQVVDRIRELGWPGVLGNTDAVLAGERSIPEQAPGFVAQAAARSRDMLGAERVARLTGQPMEWRGDGVALVHAVPGDCWPVVTHDASDDRLRETYGPLGVPVAVYGHIHHAYVRRLDGLTVVNSGSLSLSLDGDVRATYVVLEHGNIQHRRVAYDVERVAADLVVMGYPNAAAYASWLRTGIWTAPPRPSEAGQSPPG
;
A
#
# COMPACT_ATOMS: atom_id res chain seq x y z
N MET A 1 -16.01 -8.71 -16.25
CA MET A 1 -14.84 -7.90 -16.75
C MET A 1 -13.58 -8.37 -16.02
N ARG A 2 -12.37 -8.21 -16.61
CA ARG A 2 -11.10 -8.43 -15.89
C ARG A 2 -10.70 -7.12 -15.22
N ILE A 3 -10.56 -7.14 -13.90
CA ILE A 3 -10.15 -5.98 -13.09
C ILE A 3 -8.83 -6.31 -12.42
N ALA A 4 -7.84 -5.42 -12.51
CA ALA A 4 -6.63 -5.48 -11.70
C ALA A 4 -6.72 -4.44 -10.57
N ILE A 5 -6.35 -4.85 -9.36
CA ILE A 5 -6.29 -3.95 -8.21
C ILE A 5 -4.85 -3.91 -7.71
N VAL A 6 -4.24 -2.74 -7.77
CA VAL A 6 -2.91 -2.43 -7.25
C VAL A 6 -3.04 -1.55 -6.02
N SER A 7 -2.24 -1.75 -4.99
CA SER A 7 -2.32 -0.98 -3.75
C SER A 7 -0.95 -0.81 -3.11
N ASP A 8 -0.85 0.19 -2.24
CA ASP A 8 0.31 0.35 -1.36
C ASP A 8 1.62 0.45 -2.16
N VAL A 9 1.65 1.41 -3.10
CA VAL A 9 2.79 1.67 -4.00
C VAL A 9 3.95 2.31 -3.25
N HIS A 10 3.64 3.15 -2.24
CA HIS A 10 4.59 3.75 -1.33
C HIS A 10 5.80 4.40 -2.02
N GLY A 11 5.58 5.19 -3.08
CA GLY A 11 6.65 5.90 -3.77
C GLY A 11 7.71 5.00 -4.40
N ASN A 12 7.38 3.75 -4.71
CA ASN A 12 8.28 2.77 -5.33
C ASN A 12 8.03 2.70 -6.84
N LEU A 13 8.67 3.60 -7.59
CA LEU A 13 8.51 3.64 -9.05
C LEU A 13 9.00 2.36 -9.73
N PRO A 14 10.15 1.76 -9.39
CA PRO A 14 10.60 0.52 -10.02
C PRO A 14 9.61 -0.64 -9.86
N ALA A 15 8.92 -0.75 -8.70
CA ALA A 15 7.88 -1.75 -8.52
C ALA A 15 6.63 -1.45 -9.36
N LEU A 16 6.22 -0.17 -9.44
CA LEU A 16 5.10 0.24 -10.27
C LEU A 16 5.37 -0.06 -11.75
N GLU A 17 6.55 0.30 -12.28
CA GLU A 17 6.90 0.06 -13.69
C GLU A 17 6.95 -1.44 -14.00
N ALA A 18 7.52 -2.27 -13.12
CA ALA A 18 7.50 -3.72 -13.29
C ALA A 18 6.07 -4.29 -13.33
N VAL A 19 5.17 -3.76 -12.50
CA VAL A 19 3.76 -4.16 -12.52
C VAL A 19 3.06 -3.66 -13.79
N LEU A 20 3.41 -2.49 -14.31
CA LEU A 20 2.88 -2.01 -15.59
C LEU A 20 3.25 -2.93 -16.75
N ASP A 21 4.50 -3.39 -16.82
CA ASP A 21 4.94 -4.37 -17.82
C ASP A 21 4.13 -5.68 -17.72
N ASP A 22 3.87 -6.17 -16.51
CA ASP A 22 3.06 -7.37 -16.28
C ASP A 22 1.56 -7.15 -16.62
N LEU A 23 1.03 -5.95 -16.37
CA LEU A 23 -0.34 -5.57 -16.75
C LEU A 23 -0.52 -5.51 -18.28
N ASP A 24 0.51 -5.17 -19.05
CA ASP A 24 0.49 -5.21 -20.51
C ASP A 24 0.29 -6.66 -21.04
N GLU A 25 0.78 -7.66 -20.31
CA GLU A 25 0.52 -9.07 -20.62
C GLU A 25 -0.88 -9.50 -20.17
N VAL A 26 -1.30 -9.12 -18.97
CA VAL A 26 -2.60 -9.46 -18.37
C VAL A 26 -3.76 -8.81 -19.13
N ARG A 27 -3.56 -7.58 -19.64
CA ARG A 27 -4.56 -6.79 -20.36
C ARG A 27 -5.89 -6.70 -19.62
N PRO A 28 -5.94 -6.16 -18.39
CA PRO A 28 -7.19 -5.95 -17.68
C PRO A 28 -8.04 -4.92 -18.42
N GLY A 29 -9.36 -5.06 -18.34
CA GLY A 29 -10.30 -4.05 -18.85
C GLY A 29 -10.36 -2.80 -17.97
N MET A 30 -9.87 -2.91 -16.71
CA MET A 30 -9.79 -1.81 -15.76
C MET A 30 -8.68 -2.07 -14.74
N VAL A 31 -7.96 -1.03 -14.37
CA VAL A 31 -7.05 -1.02 -13.21
C VAL A 31 -7.55 -0.01 -12.20
N VAL A 32 -7.54 -0.39 -10.92
CA VAL A 32 -7.98 0.46 -9.80
C VAL A 32 -6.88 0.45 -8.73
N HIS A 33 -6.61 1.60 -8.11
CA HIS A 33 -5.63 1.65 -7.01
C HIS A 33 -6.29 1.68 -5.64
N GLY A 34 -5.67 0.99 -4.68
CA GLY A 34 -6.13 0.86 -3.30
C GLY A 34 -5.62 1.93 -2.33
N GLY A 35 -4.98 3.00 -2.83
CA GLY A 35 -4.38 4.05 -1.99
C GLY A 35 -2.92 3.77 -1.60
N ASP A 36 -2.41 4.58 -0.69
CA ASP A 36 -1.02 4.58 -0.19
C ASP A 36 0.01 4.70 -1.32
N LEU A 37 -0.14 5.79 -2.10
CA LEU A 37 0.64 5.97 -3.34
C LEU A 37 2.06 6.47 -3.08
N ALA A 38 2.26 7.40 -2.11
CA ALA A 38 3.43 8.26 -2.11
C ALA A 38 4.38 8.10 -0.92
N LEU A 39 3.87 7.94 0.32
CA LEU A 39 4.70 7.88 1.52
C LEU A 39 5.34 6.50 1.67
N GLY A 40 6.66 6.44 1.93
CA GLY A 40 7.35 5.20 2.26
C GLY A 40 8.47 4.81 1.30
N GLY A 41 8.63 5.53 0.18
CA GLY A 41 9.66 5.26 -0.81
C GLY A 41 10.30 6.50 -1.43
N PRO A 42 11.30 6.30 -2.30
CA PRO A 42 12.14 7.39 -2.80
C PRO A 42 11.54 8.21 -3.95
N HIS A 43 10.46 7.75 -4.60
CA HIS A 43 9.95 8.37 -5.83
C HIS A 43 8.48 8.83 -5.73
N PRO A 44 8.07 9.59 -4.66
CA PRO A 44 6.67 9.94 -4.46
C PRO A 44 6.10 10.76 -5.63
N VAL A 45 6.88 11.68 -6.20
CA VAL A 45 6.46 12.54 -7.29
C VAL A 45 6.17 11.74 -8.55
N GLN A 46 7.10 10.87 -8.93
CA GLN A 46 7.00 10.07 -10.15
C GLN A 46 5.83 9.09 -10.08
N VAL A 47 5.60 8.47 -8.91
CA VAL A 47 4.47 7.55 -8.70
C VAL A 47 3.14 8.29 -8.82
N VAL A 48 2.97 9.43 -8.14
CA VAL A 48 1.72 10.21 -8.20
C VAL A 48 1.45 10.71 -9.63
N ASP A 49 2.48 11.21 -10.32
CA ASP A 49 2.34 11.67 -11.70
C ASP A 49 1.99 10.50 -12.64
N ARG A 50 2.64 9.33 -12.45
CA ARG A 50 2.40 8.15 -13.27
C ARG A 50 0.97 7.61 -13.11
N ILE A 51 0.49 7.47 -11.88
CA ILE A 51 -0.91 7.04 -11.60
C ILE A 51 -1.90 8.03 -12.23
N ARG A 52 -1.62 9.33 -12.16
CA ARG A 52 -2.45 10.34 -12.82
C ARG A 52 -2.47 10.19 -14.34
N GLU A 53 -1.31 10.00 -14.97
CA GLU A 53 -1.21 9.81 -16.43
C GLU A 53 -1.99 8.58 -16.91
N LEU A 54 -1.96 7.50 -16.11
CA LEU A 54 -2.70 6.27 -16.36
C LEU A 54 -4.22 6.45 -16.18
N GLY A 55 -4.66 7.50 -15.48
CA GLY A 55 -6.07 7.78 -15.23
C GLY A 55 -6.79 6.72 -14.40
N TRP A 56 -6.06 5.97 -13.57
CA TRP A 56 -6.65 4.93 -12.75
C TRP A 56 -7.55 5.52 -11.67
N PRO A 57 -8.81 5.08 -11.55
CA PRO A 57 -9.61 5.36 -10.38
C PRO A 57 -9.04 4.65 -9.17
N GLY A 58 -9.38 5.13 -7.96
CA GLY A 58 -8.90 4.49 -6.74
C GLY A 58 -9.57 4.99 -5.49
N VAL A 59 -9.00 4.64 -4.35
CA VAL A 59 -9.47 5.03 -3.02
C VAL A 59 -8.36 5.72 -2.22
N LEU A 60 -8.76 6.49 -1.21
CA LEU A 60 -7.85 7.17 -0.30
C LEU A 60 -7.16 6.18 0.64
N GLY A 61 -5.82 6.19 0.67
CA GLY A 61 -5.02 5.48 1.66
C GLY A 61 -4.78 6.29 2.93
N ASN A 62 -4.41 5.61 4.01
CA ASN A 62 -4.14 6.30 5.28
C ASN A 62 -2.88 7.18 5.22
N THR A 63 -1.86 6.74 4.50
CA THR A 63 -0.65 7.56 4.31
C THR A 63 -0.88 8.72 3.36
N ASP A 64 -1.76 8.58 2.37
CA ASP A 64 -2.21 9.67 1.51
C ASP A 64 -2.98 10.73 2.32
N ALA A 65 -3.87 10.31 3.23
CA ALA A 65 -4.58 11.20 4.16
C ALA A 65 -3.62 11.96 5.10
N VAL A 66 -2.52 11.31 5.55
CA VAL A 66 -1.45 11.97 6.30
C VAL A 66 -0.74 13.03 5.46
N LEU A 67 -0.36 12.71 4.23
CA LEU A 67 0.28 13.66 3.32
C LEU A 67 -0.63 14.84 2.99
N ALA A 68 -1.92 14.59 2.87
CA ALA A 68 -2.95 15.60 2.66
C ALA A 68 -3.20 16.50 3.87
N GLY A 69 -2.77 16.09 5.07
CA GLY A 69 -3.05 16.81 6.33
C GLY A 69 -4.45 16.55 6.89
N GLU A 70 -5.19 15.58 6.33
CA GLU A 70 -6.53 15.19 6.79
C GLU A 70 -6.49 14.31 8.05
N ARG A 71 -5.36 13.63 8.26
CA ARG A 71 -5.11 12.77 9.43
C ARG A 71 -3.74 13.06 10.03
N SER A 72 -3.67 12.98 11.35
CA SER A 72 -2.41 13.04 12.08
C SER A 72 -1.73 11.70 12.13
N ILE A 73 -0.39 11.70 12.12
CA ILE A 73 0.40 10.52 12.42
C ILE A 73 0.14 10.15 13.88
N PRO A 74 -0.12 8.87 14.21
CA PRO A 74 -0.31 8.42 15.59
C PRO A 74 0.90 8.82 16.47
N GLU A 75 0.64 9.28 17.69
CA GLU A 75 1.71 9.69 18.63
C GLU A 75 2.71 8.57 18.92
N GLN A 76 2.26 7.32 18.84
CA GLN A 76 3.08 6.13 19.06
C GLN A 76 3.95 5.76 17.86
N ALA A 77 3.72 6.39 16.69
CA ALA A 77 4.52 6.11 15.51
C ALA A 77 5.97 6.58 15.72
N PRO A 78 6.96 5.84 15.21
CA PRO A 78 8.35 6.28 15.30
C PRO A 78 8.54 7.66 14.67
N GLY A 79 9.35 8.52 15.30
CA GLY A 79 9.56 9.91 14.88
C GLY A 79 10.05 10.07 13.42
N PHE A 80 10.72 9.05 12.87
CA PHE A 80 11.13 9.06 11.46
C PHE A 80 9.95 9.01 10.48
N VAL A 81 8.77 8.50 10.89
CA VAL A 81 7.56 8.49 10.05
C VAL A 81 7.10 9.92 9.79
N ALA A 82 7.12 10.77 10.83
CA ALA A 82 6.80 12.18 10.69
C ALA A 82 7.81 12.92 9.78
N GLN A 83 9.10 12.59 9.91
CA GLN A 83 10.14 13.14 9.03
C GLN A 83 9.95 12.69 7.58
N ALA A 84 9.62 11.41 7.36
CA ALA A 84 9.35 10.88 6.03
C ALA A 84 8.11 11.54 5.40
N ALA A 85 7.04 11.75 6.18
CA ALA A 85 5.84 12.43 5.71
C ALA A 85 6.11 13.90 5.36
N ALA A 86 6.85 14.64 6.20
CA ALA A 86 7.24 16.02 5.91
C ALA A 86 8.05 16.08 4.61
N ARG A 87 9.06 15.22 4.46
CA ARG A 87 9.90 15.16 3.26
C ARG A 87 9.07 14.83 2.00
N SER A 88 8.23 13.80 2.08
CA SER A 88 7.39 13.41 0.93
C SER A 88 6.44 14.53 0.53
N ARG A 89 5.87 15.25 1.51
CA ARG A 89 5.01 16.43 1.27
C ARG A 89 5.77 17.55 0.58
N ASP A 90 6.99 17.85 1.04
CA ASP A 90 7.85 18.87 0.42
C ASP A 90 8.19 18.52 -1.04
N MET A 91 8.50 17.25 -1.32
CA MET A 91 8.78 16.77 -2.68
C MET A 91 7.54 16.84 -3.59
N LEU A 92 6.37 16.45 -3.10
CA LEU A 92 5.12 16.46 -3.87
C LEU A 92 4.66 17.87 -4.24
N GLY A 93 4.85 18.82 -3.36
CA GLY A 93 4.30 20.16 -3.49
C GLY A 93 2.77 20.20 -3.38
N ALA A 94 2.21 21.38 -3.22
CA ALA A 94 0.78 21.57 -2.90
C ALA A 94 -0.18 20.97 -3.94
N GLU A 95 0.16 21.03 -5.22
CA GLU A 95 -0.71 20.54 -6.30
C GLU A 95 -0.89 19.02 -6.24
N ARG A 96 0.20 18.23 -6.05
CA ARG A 96 0.12 16.77 -5.97
C ARG A 96 -0.52 16.33 -4.65
N VAL A 97 -0.22 17.02 -3.55
CA VAL A 97 -0.87 16.77 -2.26
C VAL A 97 -2.39 16.95 -2.38
N ALA A 98 -2.86 18.05 -3.00
CA ALA A 98 -4.29 18.28 -3.20
C ALA A 98 -4.98 17.18 -4.04
N ARG A 99 -4.25 16.49 -4.90
CA ARG A 99 -4.79 15.37 -5.69
C ARG A 99 -4.99 14.10 -4.87
N LEU A 100 -4.17 13.88 -3.84
CA LEU A 100 -4.35 12.75 -2.92
C LEU A 100 -5.64 12.92 -2.11
N THR A 101 -6.03 14.15 -1.75
CA THR A 101 -7.24 14.44 -0.96
C THR A 101 -8.55 14.15 -1.69
N GLY A 102 -8.57 14.16 -3.00
CA GLY A 102 -9.80 14.00 -3.81
C GLY A 102 -10.28 12.56 -4.01
N GLN A 103 -9.60 11.59 -3.42
CA GLN A 103 -9.93 10.18 -3.63
C GLN A 103 -11.10 9.74 -2.73
N PRO A 104 -12.05 8.93 -3.25
CA PRO A 104 -13.14 8.40 -2.43
C PRO A 104 -12.61 7.37 -1.41
N MET A 105 -13.41 7.12 -0.35
CA MET A 105 -13.12 6.04 0.62
C MET A 105 -13.43 4.65 0.08
N GLU A 106 -14.19 4.57 -1.00
CA GLU A 106 -14.66 3.33 -1.57
C GLU A 106 -14.80 3.44 -3.09
N TRP A 107 -14.40 2.40 -3.80
CA TRP A 107 -14.69 2.20 -5.22
C TRP A 107 -15.55 0.94 -5.42
N ARG A 108 -16.47 0.97 -6.40
CA ARG A 108 -17.34 -0.16 -6.75
C ARG A 108 -17.37 -0.42 -8.26
N GLY A 109 -17.34 -1.69 -8.65
CA GLY A 109 -17.50 -2.11 -10.03
C GLY A 109 -17.56 -3.64 -10.18
N ASP A 110 -18.41 -4.13 -11.08
CA ASP A 110 -18.53 -5.56 -11.46
C ASP A 110 -18.67 -6.55 -10.28
N GLY A 111 -19.46 -6.17 -9.25
CA GLY A 111 -19.65 -6.98 -8.05
C GLY A 111 -18.48 -6.93 -7.05
N VAL A 112 -17.55 -6.01 -7.24
CA VAL A 112 -16.40 -5.79 -6.36
C VAL A 112 -16.55 -4.44 -5.65
N ALA A 113 -16.24 -4.38 -4.37
CA ALA A 113 -15.96 -3.15 -3.65
C ALA A 113 -14.49 -3.14 -3.21
N LEU A 114 -13.84 -1.99 -3.37
CA LEU A 114 -12.49 -1.73 -2.89
C LEU A 114 -12.54 -0.63 -1.84
N VAL A 115 -11.90 -0.86 -0.71
CA VAL A 115 -11.61 0.11 0.34
C VAL A 115 -10.12 0.05 0.66
N HIS A 116 -9.52 1.08 1.28
CA HIS A 116 -8.13 0.95 1.69
C HIS A 116 -7.97 -0.01 2.87
N ALA A 117 -8.70 0.22 3.97
CA ALA A 117 -8.65 -0.60 5.18
C ALA A 117 -10.03 -1.19 5.51
N VAL A 118 -10.97 -0.37 6.00
CA VAL A 118 -12.34 -0.78 6.29
C VAL A 118 -13.34 0.21 5.64
N PRO A 119 -14.62 -0.17 5.48
CA PRO A 119 -15.63 0.74 4.95
C PRO A 119 -15.70 2.05 5.74
N GLY A 120 -15.50 3.18 5.04
CA GLY A 120 -15.60 4.53 5.61
C GLY A 120 -14.41 4.99 6.46
N ASP A 121 -13.39 4.16 6.69
CA ASP A 121 -12.16 4.56 7.40
C ASP A 121 -10.92 3.84 6.82
N CYS A 122 -9.88 4.61 6.50
CA CYS A 122 -8.65 4.09 5.93
C CYS A 122 -7.58 3.67 6.96
N TRP A 123 -7.91 3.68 8.28
CA TRP A 123 -6.93 3.48 9.35
C TRP A 123 -7.01 2.14 10.09
N PRO A 124 -8.20 1.56 10.35
CA PRO A 124 -8.28 0.36 11.17
C PRO A 124 -7.61 -0.85 10.51
N VAL A 125 -6.81 -1.56 11.30
CA VAL A 125 -6.13 -2.78 10.85
C VAL A 125 -7.04 -3.99 11.04
N VAL A 126 -7.29 -4.74 9.98
CA VAL A 126 -7.90 -6.07 10.00
C VAL A 126 -6.88 -7.04 9.43
N THR A 127 -6.30 -7.86 10.29
CA THR A 127 -5.19 -8.75 9.94
C THR A 127 -5.64 -9.97 9.12
N HIS A 128 -4.73 -10.61 8.42
CA HIS A 128 -4.99 -11.79 7.58
C HIS A 128 -5.50 -13.00 8.37
N ASP A 129 -5.23 -13.07 9.68
CA ASP A 129 -5.67 -14.10 10.62
C ASP A 129 -6.93 -13.74 11.40
N ALA A 130 -7.57 -12.61 11.07
CA ALA A 130 -8.86 -12.23 11.65
C ALA A 130 -9.89 -13.35 11.48
N SER A 131 -10.78 -13.50 12.47
CA SER A 131 -11.85 -14.51 12.42
C SER A 131 -12.83 -14.23 11.28
N ASP A 132 -13.49 -15.28 10.79
CA ASP A 132 -14.53 -15.15 9.77
C ASP A 132 -15.65 -14.20 10.18
N ASP A 133 -16.03 -14.21 11.47
CA ASP A 133 -17.06 -13.31 12.00
C ASP A 133 -16.58 -11.86 11.95
N ARG A 134 -15.34 -11.59 12.34
CA ARG A 134 -14.75 -10.25 12.23
C ARG A 134 -14.73 -9.76 10.79
N LEU A 135 -14.38 -10.62 9.83
CA LEU A 135 -14.39 -10.28 8.41
C LEU A 135 -15.81 -10.00 7.90
N ARG A 136 -16.81 -10.81 8.31
CA ARG A 136 -18.23 -10.57 7.97
C ARG A 136 -18.75 -9.26 8.56
N GLU A 137 -18.48 -9.00 9.82
CA GLU A 137 -18.88 -7.75 10.49
C GLU A 137 -18.29 -6.53 9.80
N THR A 138 -17.02 -6.62 9.40
CA THR A 138 -16.30 -5.49 8.78
C THR A 138 -16.72 -5.26 7.33
N TYR A 139 -16.68 -6.29 6.50
CA TYR A 139 -16.82 -6.15 5.05
C TYR A 139 -18.20 -6.55 4.51
N GLY A 140 -19.02 -7.28 5.30
CA GLY A 140 -20.39 -7.64 4.93
C GLY A 140 -21.28 -6.45 4.61
N PRO A 141 -21.22 -5.33 5.36
CA PRO A 141 -21.98 -4.13 5.06
C PRO A 141 -21.75 -3.52 3.67
N LEU A 142 -20.64 -3.86 2.98
CA LEU A 142 -20.41 -3.47 1.59
C LEU A 142 -21.47 -4.06 0.64
N GLY A 143 -22.10 -5.18 0.99
CA GLY A 143 -23.19 -5.76 0.20
C GLY A 143 -22.78 -6.26 -1.18
N VAL A 144 -21.53 -6.69 -1.33
CA VAL A 144 -20.94 -7.20 -2.60
C VAL A 144 -20.43 -8.63 -2.41
N PRO A 145 -20.37 -9.44 -3.47
CA PRO A 145 -19.79 -10.79 -3.38
C PRO A 145 -18.26 -10.78 -3.15
N VAL A 146 -17.56 -9.71 -3.54
CA VAL A 146 -16.09 -9.62 -3.37
C VAL A 146 -15.74 -8.25 -2.76
N ALA A 147 -15.18 -8.26 -1.55
CA ALA A 147 -14.60 -7.10 -0.90
C ALA A 147 -13.07 -7.18 -0.99
N VAL A 148 -12.43 -6.13 -1.52
CA VAL A 148 -10.98 -6.03 -1.62
C VAL A 148 -10.47 -4.89 -0.76
N TYR A 149 -9.31 -5.08 -0.12
CA TYR A 149 -8.64 -4.04 0.65
C TYR A 149 -7.10 -4.17 0.56
N GLY A 150 -6.37 -3.11 0.90
CA GLY A 150 -4.91 -3.04 0.95
C GLY A 150 -4.37 -2.99 2.38
N HIS A 151 -3.61 -1.92 2.71
CA HIS A 151 -3.24 -1.47 4.05
C HIS A 151 -2.33 -2.40 4.87
N ILE A 152 -2.62 -3.71 4.95
CA ILE A 152 -1.84 -4.65 5.79
C ILE A 152 -0.68 -5.32 5.05
N HIS A 153 -0.50 -5.05 3.75
CA HIS A 153 0.58 -5.58 2.91
C HIS A 153 0.77 -7.11 2.96
N HIS A 154 -0.30 -7.85 3.20
CA HIS A 154 -0.30 -9.30 3.34
C HIS A 154 -1.34 -9.91 2.42
N ALA A 155 -0.91 -10.43 1.27
CA ALA A 155 -1.80 -10.95 0.25
C ALA A 155 -2.52 -12.23 0.71
N TYR A 156 -3.86 -12.24 0.70
CA TYR A 156 -4.66 -13.44 0.99
C TYR A 156 -6.05 -13.38 0.38
N VAL A 157 -6.71 -14.53 0.31
CA VAL A 157 -8.12 -14.68 -0.06
C VAL A 157 -8.82 -15.49 1.02
N ARG A 158 -9.89 -14.97 1.58
CA ARG A 158 -10.78 -15.68 2.53
C ARG A 158 -12.17 -15.80 1.92
N ARG A 159 -12.62 -17.04 1.66
CA ARG A 159 -13.97 -17.31 1.17
C ARG A 159 -14.90 -17.60 2.32
N LEU A 160 -15.94 -16.77 2.46
CA LEU A 160 -17.01 -16.89 3.46
C LEU A 160 -18.33 -17.18 2.72
N ASP A 161 -19.36 -17.59 3.44
CA ASP A 161 -20.68 -17.76 2.83
C ASP A 161 -21.21 -16.39 2.35
N GLY A 162 -21.45 -16.28 1.03
CA GLY A 162 -21.93 -15.05 0.37
C GLY A 162 -20.93 -13.90 0.24
N LEU A 163 -19.69 -14.03 0.76
CA LEU A 163 -18.67 -12.96 0.72
C LEU A 163 -17.28 -13.55 0.55
N THR A 164 -16.51 -13.01 -0.39
CA THR A 164 -15.07 -13.26 -0.46
C THR A 164 -14.32 -11.98 -0.07
N VAL A 165 -13.45 -12.09 0.94
CA VAL A 165 -12.56 -10.99 1.37
C VAL A 165 -11.17 -11.24 0.81
N VAL A 166 -10.61 -10.21 0.19
CA VAL A 166 -9.30 -10.25 -0.48
C VAL A 166 -8.45 -9.11 0.01
N ASN A 167 -7.25 -9.39 0.48
CA ASN A 167 -6.23 -8.36 0.57
C ASN A 167 -5.37 -8.38 -0.70
N SER A 168 -5.22 -7.23 -1.36
CA SER A 168 -4.50 -7.13 -2.63
C SER A 168 -2.99 -7.41 -2.50
N GLY A 169 -2.47 -7.45 -1.29
CA GLY A 169 -1.04 -7.34 -1.06
C GLY A 169 -0.57 -5.89 -1.23
N SER A 170 0.69 -5.71 -1.52
CA SER A 170 1.32 -4.42 -1.69
C SER A 170 2.32 -4.44 -2.85
N LEU A 171 2.43 -3.33 -3.59
CA LEU A 171 3.50 -3.19 -4.58
C LEU A 171 4.85 -2.97 -3.89
N SER A 172 4.85 -2.44 -2.67
CA SER A 172 6.06 -2.13 -1.92
C SER A 172 5.87 -2.43 -0.44
N LEU A 173 6.97 -2.62 0.28
CA LEU A 173 6.95 -2.81 1.74
C LEU A 173 6.07 -4.00 2.18
N SER A 174 6.17 -5.12 1.49
CA SER A 174 5.46 -6.36 1.83
C SER A 174 5.68 -6.76 3.28
N LEU A 175 4.67 -7.42 3.88
CA LEU A 175 4.72 -7.96 5.25
C LEU A 175 4.41 -9.48 5.28
N ASP A 176 4.39 -10.13 4.11
CA ASP A 176 4.15 -11.58 3.99
C ASP A 176 5.42 -12.40 3.69
N GLY A 177 6.60 -11.77 3.77
CA GLY A 177 7.90 -12.39 3.55
C GLY A 177 8.29 -12.57 2.08
N ASP A 178 7.45 -12.15 1.13
CA ASP A 178 7.77 -12.13 -0.30
C ASP A 178 8.04 -10.68 -0.75
N VAL A 179 9.21 -10.42 -1.26
CA VAL A 179 9.69 -9.06 -1.60
C VAL A 179 9.18 -8.57 -2.97
N ARG A 180 8.51 -9.42 -3.72
CA ARG A 180 7.96 -9.08 -5.04
C ARG A 180 6.76 -8.16 -4.91
N ALA A 181 6.60 -7.23 -5.84
CA ALA A 181 5.38 -6.43 -5.95
C ALA A 181 4.17 -7.33 -6.15
N THR A 182 3.14 -7.17 -5.32
CA THR A 182 1.95 -8.02 -5.34
C THR A 182 0.72 -7.20 -5.66
N TYR A 183 -0.08 -7.69 -6.61
CA TYR A 183 -1.40 -7.15 -6.94
C TYR A 183 -2.39 -8.28 -7.23
N VAL A 184 -3.70 -7.97 -7.31
CA VAL A 184 -4.74 -8.98 -7.54
C VAL A 184 -5.45 -8.74 -8.87
N VAL A 185 -5.74 -9.84 -9.58
CA VAL A 185 -6.57 -9.85 -10.79
C VAL A 185 -7.87 -10.61 -10.49
N LEU A 186 -8.97 -9.97 -10.80
CA LEU A 186 -10.33 -10.49 -10.63
C LEU A 186 -10.97 -10.68 -12.00
N GLU A 187 -11.42 -11.90 -12.31
CA GLU A 187 -12.08 -12.20 -13.58
C GLU A 187 -13.14 -13.29 -13.42
N HIS A 188 -14.41 -12.97 -13.66
CA HIS A 188 -15.53 -13.95 -13.62
C HIS A 188 -15.56 -14.83 -12.36
N GLY A 189 -15.31 -14.20 -11.18
CA GLY A 189 -15.27 -14.90 -9.89
C GLY A 189 -13.93 -15.61 -9.59
N ASN A 190 -13.00 -15.65 -10.56
CA ASN A 190 -11.64 -16.07 -10.29
C ASN A 190 -10.83 -14.93 -9.67
N ILE A 191 -10.02 -15.24 -8.67
CA ILE A 191 -9.18 -14.28 -7.93
C ILE A 191 -7.76 -14.83 -7.95
N GLN A 192 -6.84 -14.03 -8.50
CA GLN A 192 -5.44 -14.42 -8.63
C GLN A 192 -4.52 -13.30 -8.14
N HIS A 193 -3.71 -13.58 -7.14
CA HIS A 193 -2.57 -12.72 -6.82
C HIS A 193 -1.45 -12.95 -7.85
N ARG A 194 -0.91 -11.85 -8.33
CA ARG A 194 0.29 -11.85 -9.17
C ARG A 194 1.45 -11.26 -8.36
N ARG A 195 2.62 -11.83 -8.52
CA ARG A 195 3.84 -11.41 -7.82
C ARG A 195 4.93 -11.13 -8.85
N VAL A 196 5.33 -9.89 -8.95
CA VAL A 196 6.23 -9.37 -9.97
C VAL A 196 7.56 -8.97 -9.34
N ALA A 197 8.65 -9.53 -9.84
CA ALA A 197 9.99 -9.14 -9.40
C ALA A 197 10.33 -7.74 -9.91
N TYR A 198 10.97 -6.92 -9.08
CA TYR A 198 11.49 -5.63 -9.43
C TYR A 198 12.89 -5.43 -8.83
N ASP A 199 13.59 -4.39 -9.22
CA ASP A 199 14.94 -4.09 -8.74
C ASP A 199 14.90 -3.48 -7.32
N VAL A 200 14.84 -4.36 -6.31
CA VAL A 200 14.82 -4.00 -4.88
C VAL A 200 16.10 -3.24 -4.48
N GLU A 201 17.25 -3.63 -5.03
CA GLU A 201 18.54 -2.99 -4.68
C GLU A 201 18.62 -1.56 -5.21
N ARG A 202 18.05 -1.29 -6.37
CA ARG A 202 17.93 0.06 -6.88
C ARG A 202 17.10 0.94 -5.94
N VAL A 203 15.92 0.47 -5.52
CA VAL A 203 15.06 1.23 -4.58
C VAL A 203 15.77 1.46 -3.25
N ALA A 204 16.46 0.45 -2.72
CA ALA A 204 17.24 0.57 -1.49
C ALA A 204 18.39 1.59 -1.62
N ALA A 205 19.07 1.61 -2.76
CA ALA A 205 20.12 2.59 -3.04
C ALA A 205 19.55 4.01 -3.18
N ASP A 206 18.42 4.17 -3.87
CA ASP A 206 17.74 5.45 -4.06
C ASP A 206 17.29 6.06 -2.73
N LEU A 207 16.80 5.25 -1.76
CA LEU A 207 16.50 5.69 -0.40
C LEU A 207 17.72 6.32 0.30
N VAL A 208 18.89 5.69 0.14
CA VAL A 208 20.14 6.17 0.74
C VAL A 208 20.61 7.46 0.05
N VAL A 209 20.67 7.46 -1.29
CA VAL A 209 21.11 8.61 -2.10
C VAL A 209 20.25 9.84 -1.82
N MET A 210 18.93 9.64 -1.66
CA MET A 210 18.00 10.73 -1.38
C MET A 210 18.01 11.15 0.10
N GLY A 211 18.79 10.50 0.98
CA GLY A 211 18.78 10.77 2.41
C GLY A 211 17.39 10.56 3.03
N TYR A 212 16.71 9.48 2.62
CA TYR A 212 15.38 9.18 3.14
C TYR A 212 15.45 8.90 4.66
N PRO A 213 14.54 9.45 5.47
CA PRO A 213 14.55 9.20 6.91
C PRO A 213 14.53 7.71 7.23
N ASN A 214 15.56 7.25 7.96
CA ASN A 214 15.73 5.86 8.33
C ASN A 214 15.88 4.88 7.12
N ALA A 215 16.56 5.32 6.06
CA ALA A 215 16.74 4.57 4.81
C ALA A 215 17.21 3.12 5.02
N ALA A 216 18.07 2.86 6.02
CA ALA A 216 18.56 1.51 6.31
C ALA A 216 17.45 0.55 6.75
N ALA A 217 16.49 1.00 7.57
CA ALA A 217 15.36 0.17 8.00
C ALA A 217 14.40 -0.10 6.85
N TYR A 218 14.10 0.91 6.03
CA TYR A 218 13.29 0.73 4.82
C TYR A 218 13.96 -0.21 3.81
N ALA A 219 15.26 -0.06 3.57
CA ALA A 219 16.03 -0.95 2.70
C ALA A 219 16.04 -2.40 3.22
N SER A 220 16.16 -2.61 4.53
CA SER A 220 16.05 -3.94 5.14
C SER A 220 14.65 -4.53 4.93
N TRP A 221 13.60 -3.74 5.12
CA TRP A 221 12.22 -4.17 4.88
C TRP A 221 11.99 -4.58 3.43
N LEU A 222 12.42 -3.77 2.47
CA LEU A 222 12.34 -4.08 1.04
C LEU A 222 13.04 -5.40 0.67
N ARG A 223 14.18 -5.72 1.32
CA ARG A 223 14.95 -6.94 1.06
C ARG A 223 14.40 -8.20 1.72
N THR A 224 13.61 -8.05 2.77
CA THR A 224 13.16 -9.19 3.57
C THR A 224 11.66 -9.43 3.52
N GLY A 225 10.86 -8.44 3.14
CA GLY A 225 9.40 -8.48 3.28
C GLY A 225 8.94 -8.53 4.74
N ILE A 226 9.79 -8.15 5.69
CA ILE A 226 9.52 -8.18 7.13
C ILE A 226 9.94 -6.85 7.74
N TRP A 227 9.01 -6.18 8.41
CA TRP A 227 9.33 -4.97 9.15
C TRP A 227 10.02 -5.32 10.47
N THR A 228 11.20 -4.74 10.67
CA THR A 228 11.90 -4.76 11.96
C THR A 228 12.06 -3.32 12.42
N ALA A 229 11.46 -2.99 13.56
CA ALA A 229 11.57 -1.66 14.11
C ALA A 229 13.04 -1.32 14.42
N PRO A 230 13.54 -0.16 13.98
CA PRO A 230 14.89 0.27 14.35
C PRO A 230 15.00 0.47 15.87
N PRO A 231 16.18 0.30 16.45
CA PRO A 231 16.40 0.53 17.88
C PRO A 231 16.06 1.98 18.24
N ARG A 232 15.47 2.18 19.42
CA ARG A 232 15.17 3.53 19.91
C ARG A 232 16.48 4.28 20.18
N PRO A 233 16.54 5.60 19.95
CA PRO A 233 17.76 6.38 20.16
C PRO A 233 18.37 6.27 21.57
N SER A 234 17.60 5.92 22.60
CA SER A 234 18.06 5.72 23.98
C SER A 234 18.79 4.38 24.24
N GLU A 235 18.68 3.42 23.33
CA GLU A 235 19.29 2.09 23.48
C GLU A 235 20.66 1.99 22.80
N ALA A 236 20.99 2.94 21.94
CA ALA A 236 22.28 2.97 21.22
C ALA A 236 23.47 3.46 22.05
N GLY A 237 23.28 3.84 23.30
CA GLY A 237 24.30 4.45 24.18
C GLY A 237 24.68 3.67 25.44
N GLN A 238 24.07 2.52 25.70
CA GLN A 238 24.45 1.71 26.86
C GLN A 238 25.39 0.58 26.43
N SER A 239 26.71 0.83 26.61
CA SER A 239 27.67 -0.25 26.64
C SER A 239 27.31 -1.22 27.80
N PRO A 240 27.44 -2.55 27.65
CA PRO A 240 27.15 -3.48 28.74
C PRO A 240 28.05 -3.15 29.92
N PRO A 241 27.54 -3.25 31.15
CA PRO A 241 28.39 -3.09 32.34
C PRO A 241 29.48 -4.16 32.34
N GLY A 242 30.73 -3.70 32.50
CA GLY A 242 31.93 -4.54 32.60
C GLY A 242 31.97 -5.43 33.83
#